data_629588d319caf7b1bef3bcb02e4f9f65
#
_entry.id   629588d319caf7b1bef3bcb02e4f9f65
#
_cell.length_a   1.000
_cell.length_b   1.000
_cell.length_c   1.000
_cell.angle_alpha   90.00
_cell.angle_beta   90.00
_cell.angle_gamma   90.00
#
_symmetry.space_group_name_H-M   'P 1'
#
loop_
_entity.id
_entity.type
_entity.pdbx_description
1 polymer ?
#
loop_
_entity_poly.entity_id
_entity_poly.type
_entity_poly.pdbx_seq_one_letter_code
_entity_poly.pdbx_strand_id
1 'polypeptide(L)'
;MLFDLEKLSDSGDALPLFGPVEPFATGYLDLGGPHRMYCEQSGNSRGVPVVFLHGGPGAGASPVHRQFFDPAAYRIVVFDQRGAGRSTPLGCLEDNTTQHLVDDMEKLRAHLGIERWMLFGGSWGSTLALAYGQQHPGRCLALVLRGIFLGRPLELDWFLYGVRAIFPEAWRTFANFIPEGERGDLLTAYHRRLVDPDPAVHLPAARAWSVYEGSCSTLLPNPALVADFASDRVALGLARIEAHYFRHGMFMKPVSLLENAHLLREVPGVIVQGRYDAVCPPASADDLHRAWPEAHYTVVPDAGHSAFEPGIRSRLVAATEALKMRLRGS
;
A
#
# COMPACT_ATOMS: atom_id res chain seq x y z
N MET A 1 -20.10 -4.43 18.91
CA MET A 1 -19.74 -3.27 19.75
C MET A 1 -18.68 -2.51 18.97
N LEU A 2 -19.06 -1.41 18.34
CA LEU A 2 -18.20 -0.54 17.53
C LEU A 2 -17.04 -0.02 18.38
N PHE A 3 -15.86 0.03 17.80
CA PHE A 3 -14.69 0.62 18.43
C PHE A 3 -14.91 2.11 18.64
N ASP A 4 -14.70 2.58 19.86
CA ASP A 4 -14.62 3.99 20.16
C ASP A 4 -13.14 4.44 19.97
N LEU A 5 -12.73 4.49 18.70
CA LEU A 5 -11.40 5.02 18.34
C LEU A 5 -11.31 6.52 18.62
N GLU A 6 -12.42 7.22 18.77
CA GLU A 6 -12.44 8.63 19.16
C GLU A 6 -11.87 8.81 20.56
N LYS A 7 -12.12 7.90 21.49
CA LYS A 7 -11.56 7.98 22.86
C LYS A 7 -10.03 7.84 22.93
N LEU A 8 -9.40 7.20 21.95
CA LEU A 8 -7.93 7.08 21.89
C LEU A 8 -7.27 8.33 21.33
N SER A 9 -8.04 9.25 20.72
CA SER A 9 -7.56 10.47 20.08
C SER A 9 -7.79 11.75 20.86
N ASP A 10 -8.54 11.69 21.96
CA ASP A 10 -8.89 12.87 22.79
C ASP A 10 -7.71 13.39 23.64
N SER A 11 -6.53 12.77 23.55
CA SER A 11 -5.32 13.24 24.27
C SER A 11 -4.65 14.46 23.67
N GLY A 12 -5.20 15.07 22.61
CA GLY A 12 -4.68 16.30 21.99
C GLY A 12 -3.34 16.17 21.28
N ASP A 13 -2.52 15.16 21.60
CA ASP A 13 -1.21 14.92 21.01
C ASP A 13 -1.27 13.76 20.01
N ALA A 14 -0.65 13.97 18.83
CA ALA A 14 -0.54 12.95 17.81
C ALA A 14 0.31 11.75 18.32
N LEU A 15 -0.23 10.53 18.29
CA LEU A 15 0.50 9.35 18.70
C LEU A 15 1.75 9.15 17.83
N PRO A 16 2.93 8.98 18.43
CA PRO A 16 4.16 8.71 17.71
C PRO A 16 4.19 7.26 17.22
N LEU A 17 5.10 6.96 16.29
CA LEU A 17 5.49 5.59 16.00
C LEU A 17 6.18 4.97 17.23
N PHE A 18 6.14 3.64 17.33
CA PHE A 18 6.97 2.91 18.27
C PHE A 18 8.45 3.06 17.92
N GLY A 19 9.32 2.74 18.88
CA GLY A 19 10.76 2.77 18.64
C GLY A 19 11.19 1.77 17.56
N PRO A 20 12.41 1.94 16.99
CA PRO A 20 12.97 0.99 16.04
C PRO A 20 13.01 -0.42 16.63
N VAL A 21 12.69 -1.41 15.81
CA VAL A 21 12.75 -2.82 16.19
C VAL A 21 13.47 -3.61 15.09
N GLU A 22 14.47 -4.42 15.50
CA GLU A 22 15.20 -5.28 14.59
C GLU A 22 14.47 -6.60 14.37
N PRO A 23 14.54 -7.18 13.16
CA PRO A 23 13.96 -8.47 12.90
C PRO A 23 14.70 -9.58 13.64
N PHE A 24 13.95 -10.48 14.25
CA PHE A 24 14.52 -11.71 14.83
C PHE A 24 14.70 -12.82 13.79
N ALA A 25 14.08 -12.69 12.62
CA ALA A 25 14.21 -13.60 11.49
C ALA A 25 14.07 -12.85 10.18
N THR A 26 14.96 -13.18 9.23
CA THR A 26 14.92 -12.68 7.84
C THR A 26 15.20 -13.82 6.87
N GLY A 27 14.66 -13.77 5.69
CA GLY A 27 14.91 -14.81 4.69
C GLY A 27 14.26 -14.53 3.34
N TYR A 28 14.37 -15.53 2.49
CA TYR A 28 13.74 -15.53 1.17
C TYR A 28 12.86 -16.78 1.03
N LEU A 29 11.64 -16.57 0.57
CA LEU A 29 10.72 -17.64 0.20
C LEU A 29 10.73 -17.80 -1.32
N ASP A 30 10.94 -19.03 -1.80
CA ASP A 30 10.81 -19.38 -3.20
C ASP A 30 9.32 -19.41 -3.58
N LEU A 31 8.95 -18.60 -4.57
CA LEU A 31 7.57 -18.51 -5.05
C LEU A 31 7.31 -19.36 -6.29
N GLY A 32 8.37 -19.98 -6.83
CA GLY A 32 8.39 -20.64 -8.14
C GLY A 32 8.71 -19.66 -9.26
N GLY A 33 9.05 -20.19 -10.45
CA GLY A 33 9.53 -19.39 -11.55
C GLY A 33 10.79 -18.60 -11.18
N PRO A 34 10.92 -17.33 -11.60
CA PRO A 34 12.10 -16.52 -11.27
C PRO A 34 12.04 -15.90 -9.88
N HIS A 35 10.90 -15.99 -9.15
CA HIS A 35 10.62 -15.14 -8.00
C HIS A 35 11.11 -15.71 -6.67
N ARG A 36 11.87 -14.89 -5.94
CA ARG A 36 12.21 -15.10 -4.53
C ARG A 36 11.76 -13.91 -3.70
N MET A 37 10.83 -14.14 -2.79
CA MET A 37 10.22 -13.12 -1.96
C MET A 37 11.02 -12.91 -0.68
N TYR A 38 11.49 -11.69 -0.45
CA TYR A 38 12.06 -11.30 0.83
C TYR A 38 10.98 -11.21 1.89
N CYS A 39 11.23 -11.76 3.08
CA CYS A 39 10.38 -11.61 4.25
C CYS A 39 11.20 -11.50 5.53
N GLU A 40 10.62 -10.83 6.52
CA GLU A 40 11.22 -10.66 7.84
C GLU A 40 10.14 -10.69 8.91
N GLN A 41 10.55 -11.06 10.12
CA GLN A 41 9.70 -11.07 11.31
C GLN A 41 10.38 -10.31 12.44
N SER A 42 9.62 -9.45 13.12
CA SER A 42 10.10 -8.64 14.23
C SER A 42 9.07 -8.58 15.37
N GLY A 43 9.46 -8.00 16.51
CA GLY A 43 8.62 -7.89 17.68
C GLY A 43 8.49 -9.20 18.46
N ASN A 44 7.30 -9.50 18.99
CA ASN A 44 7.03 -10.69 19.80
C ASN A 44 6.69 -11.90 18.93
N SER A 45 7.56 -12.91 18.89
CA SER A 45 7.35 -14.13 18.09
C SER A 45 6.08 -14.92 18.45
N ARG A 46 5.50 -14.68 19.63
CA ARG A 46 4.24 -15.26 20.12
C ARG A 46 3.10 -14.25 20.21
N GLY A 47 3.32 -13.05 19.68
CA GLY A 47 2.34 -11.96 19.65
C GLY A 47 1.28 -12.17 18.58
N VAL A 48 0.33 -11.24 18.52
CA VAL A 48 -0.71 -11.23 17.48
C VAL A 48 -0.05 -11.08 16.11
N PRO A 49 -0.24 -12.00 15.17
CA PRO A 49 0.36 -11.89 13.85
C PRO A 49 -0.24 -10.71 13.06
N VAL A 50 0.63 -9.87 12.52
CA VAL A 50 0.24 -8.79 11.58
C VAL A 50 1.16 -8.82 10.37
N VAL A 51 0.59 -8.67 9.18
CA VAL A 51 1.34 -8.52 7.93
C VAL A 51 1.20 -7.10 7.39
N PHE A 52 2.33 -6.48 7.09
CA PHE A 52 2.40 -5.17 6.43
C PHE A 52 2.44 -5.35 4.92
N LEU A 53 1.52 -4.68 4.22
CA LEU A 53 1.37 -4.68 2.77
C LEU A 53 1.78 -3.32 2.21
N HIS A 54 2.94 -3.27 1.56
CA HIS A 54 3.44 -2.01 0.97
C HIS A 54 2.62 -1.58 -0.24
N GLY A 55 2.70 -0.29 -0.57
CA GLY A 55 2.03 0.35 -1.69
C GLY A 55 2.75 0.20 -3.04
N GLY A 56 2.37 1.01 -3.96
CA GLY A 56 2.75 1.05 -5.37
C GLY A 56 1.56 0.59 -6.24
N PRO A 57 1.59 -0.64 -6.80
CA PRO A 57 2.46 -1.80 -6.47
C PRO A 57 3.92 -1.58 -6.82
N GLY A 58 4.82 -2.24 -6.08
CA GLY A 58 6.24 -2.22 -6.42
C GLY A 58 7.15 -1.33 -5.56
N ALA A 59 6.60 -0.53 -4.62
CA ALA A 59 7.39 0.36 -3.76
C ALA A 59 8.38 -0.40 -2.84
N GLY A 60 8.02 -1.59 -2.38
CA GLY A 60 8.76 -2.31 -1.33
C GLY A 60 8.50 -1.75 0.07
N ALA A 61 9.00 -2.44 1.07
CA ALA A 61 8.89 -2.04 2.46
C ALA A 61 10.23 -1.58 3.04
N SER A 62 10.17 -0.73 4.07
CA SER A 62 11.31 -0.21 4.78
C SER A 62 11.22 -0.50 6.30
N PRO A 63 12.34 -0.43 7.05
CA PRO A 63 12.36 -0.71 8.48
C PRO A 63 11.36 0.12 9.31
N VAL A 64 11.08 1.35 8.90
CA VAL A 64 10.16 2.24 9.62
C VAL A 64 8.73 1.71 9.67
N HIS A 65 8.33 0.86 8.71
CA HIS A 65 6.98 0.29 8.69
C HIS A 65 6.69 -0.66 9.87
N ARG A 66 7.72 -1.23 10.49
CA ARG A 66 7.59 -2.04 11.70
C ARG A 66 7.09 -1.22 12.89
N GLN A 67 7.34 0.09 12.87
CA GLN A 67 7.08 1.00 13.98
C GLN A 67 5.60 1.42 14.13
N PHE A 68 4.73 0.99 13.23
CA PHE A 68 3.28 1.15 13.42
C PHE A 68 2.69 0.19 14.47
N PHE A 69 3.48 -0.76 14.95
CA PHE A 69 3.02 -1.84 15.82
C PHE A 69 3.81 -1.89 17.13
N ASP A 70 3.11 -2.12 18.25
CA ASP A 70 3.74 -2.40 19.54
C ASP A 70 4.56 -3.71 19.45
N PRO A 71 5.90 -3.65 19.51
CA PRO A 71 6.74 -4.84 19.37
C PRO A 71 6.60 -5.84 20.52
N ALA A 72 6.05 -5.43 21.67
CA ALA A 72 5.75 -6.35 22.76
C ALA A 72 4.46 -7.15 22.54
N ALA A 73 3.59 -6.66 21.65
CA ALA A 73 2.27 -7.23 21.42
C ALA A 73 2.15 -8.00 20.11
N TYR A 74 2.81 -7.53 19.06
CA TYR A 74 2.65 -8.05 17.73
C TYR A 74 3.83 -8.91 17.27
N ARG A 75 3.51 -9.99 16.52
CA ARG A 75 4.42 -10.67 15.62
C ARG A 75 4.33 -9.98 14.27
N ILE A 76 5.28 -9.11 14.00
CA ILE A 76 5.25 -8.21 12.84
C ILE A 76 5.91 -8.90 11.64
N VAL A 77 5.14 -9.19 10.61
CA VAL A 77 5.62 -9.74 9.33
C VAL A 77 5.68 -8.62 8.32
N VAL A 78 6.87 -8.39 7.74
CA VAL A 78 7.08 -7.48 6.62
C VAL A 78 7.67 -8.28 5.47
N PHE A 79 7.13 -8.11 4.29
CA PHE A 79 7.67 -8.74 3.08
C PHE A 79 7.64 -7.75 1.91
N ASP A 80 8.48 -8.01 0.94
CA ASP A 80 8.47 -7.27 -0.31
C ASP A 80 7.77 -8.12 -1.38
N GLN A 81 6.73 -7.58 -2.01
CA GLN A 81 5.95 -8.27 -3.05
C GLN A 81 6.83 -8.61 -4.25
N ARG A 82 6.34 -9.46 -5.18
CA ARG A 82 7.08 -9.84 -6.39
C ARG A 82 7.64 -8.63 -7.12
N GLY A 83 8.92 -8.68 -7.48
CA GLY A 83 9.59 -7.61 -8.21
C GLY A 83 9.84 -6.32 -7.44
N ALA A 84 9.46 -6.25 -6.15
CA ALA A 84 9.57 -5.06 -5.34
C ALA A 84 10.70 -5.14 -4.30
N GLY A 85 11.23 -4.00 -3.91
CA GLY A 85 12.14 -3.86 -2.78
C GLY A 85 13.33 -4.81 -2.82
N ARG A 86 13.42 -5.71 -1.83
CA ARG A 86 14.48 -6.72 -1.67
C ARG A 86 14.14 -8.04 -2.37
N SER A 87 12.90 -8.24 -2.81
CA SER A 87 12.50 -9.41 -3.61
C SER A 87 13.16 -9.40 -4.99
N THR A 88 13.42 -10.58 -5.52
CA THR A 88 14.13 -10.73 -6.78
C THR A 88 13.35 -11.56 -7.80
N PRO A 89 13.53 -11.26 -9.11
CA PRO A 89 14.27 -10.15 -9.73
C PRO A 89 13.52 -8.81 -9.57
N LEU A 90 14.25 -7.71 -9.35
CA LEU A 90 13.66 -6.38 -9.21
C LEU A 90 12.95 -5.94 -10.51
N GLY A 91 11.73 -5.43 -10.39
CA GLY A 91 10.92 -4.98 -11.52
C GLY A 91 10.45 -6.11 -12.45
N CYS A 92 10.51 -7.38 -12.03
CA CYS A 92 10.04 -8.52 -12.82
C CYS A 92 8.52 -8.50 -12.96
N LEU A 93 8.05 -8.63 -14.20
CA LEU A 93 6.61 -8.60 -14.54
C LEU A 93 6.02 -9.99 -14.84
N GLU A 94 6.90 -11.00 -15.02
CA GLU A 94 6.48 -12.38 -15.26
C GLU A 94 5.67 -12.87 -14.05
N ASP A 95 4.52 -13.51 -14.29
CA ASP A 95 3.62 -14.03 -13.24
C ASP A 95 3.37 -13.03 -12.08
N ASN A 96 3.33 -11.73 -12.38
CA ASN A 96 3.15 -10.67 -11.41
C ASN A 96 1.78 -10.03 -11.60
N THR A 97 0.78 -10.64 -11.00
CA THR A 97 -0.63 -10.22 -11.02
C THR A 97 -1.20 -10.20 -9.60
N THR A 98 -2.35 -9.56 -9.41
CA THR A 98 -3.03 -9.52 -8.11
C THR A 98 -3.28 -10.91 -7.54
N GLN A 99 -3.69 -11.88 -8.37
CA GLN A 99 -3.93 -13.25 -7.90
C GLN A 99 -2.64 -13.92 -7.44
N HIS A 100 -1.53 -13.75 -8.17
CA HIS A 100 -0.23 -14.27 -7.71
C HIS A 100 0.19 -13.69 -6.37
N LEU A 101 -0.07 -12.39 -6.12
CA LEU A 101 0.25 -11.78 -4.82
C LEU A 101 -0.63 -12.31 -3.68
N VAL A 102 -1.91 -12.59 -3.94
CA VAL A 102 -2.81 -13.23 -2.97
C VAL A 102 -2.31 -14.64 -2.64
N ASP A 103 -1.94 -15.43 -3.65
CA ASP A 103 -1.40 -16.78 -3.48
C ASP A 103 -0.06 -16.76 -2.73
N ASP A 104 0.79 -15.76 -2.99
CA ASP A 104 2.05 -15.57 -2.28
C ASP A 104 1.86 -15.26 -0.80
N MET A 105 0.83 -14.47 -0.46
CA MET A 105 0.47 -14.21 0.93
C MET A 105 0.06 -15.52 1.63
N GLU A 106 -0.71 -16.40 0.99
CA GLU A 106 -1.04 -17.72 1.55
C GLU A 106 0.20 -18.62 1.71
N LYS A 107 1.11 -18.62 0.72
CA LYS A 107 2.39 -19.34 0.83
C LYS A 107 3.21 -18.82 2.01
N LEU A 108 3.33 -17.48 2.15
CA LEU A 108 4.06 -16.85 3.25
C LEU A 108 3.42 -17.19 4.61
N ARG A 109 2.10 -17.07 4.72
CA ARG A 109 1.37 -17.38 5.95
C ARG A 109 1.62 -18.83 6.39
N ALA A 110 1.48 -19.76 5.45
CA ALA A 110 1.71 -21.19 5.71
C ALA A 110 3.17 -21.48 6.08
N HIS A 111 4.14 -20.89 5.35
CA HIS A 111 5.58 -21.00 5.63
C HIS A 111 5.95 -20.54 7.04
N LEU A 112 5.30 -19.47 7.53
CA LEU A 112 5.52 -18.92 8.86
C LEU A 112 4.72 -19.64 9.97
N GLY A 113 3.91 -20.63 9.63
CA GLY A 113 3.04 -21.32 10.57
C GLY A 113 1.99 -20.43 11.22
N ILE A 114 1.52 -19.42 10.50
CA ILE A 114 0.49 -18.47 10.95
C ILE A 114 -0.88 -18.98 10.47
N GLU A 115 -1.83 -19.16 11.37
CA GLU A 115 -3.18 -19.57 11.02
C GLU A 115 -4.03 -18.40 10.51
N ARG A 116 -3.98 -17.29 11.23
CA ARG A 116 -4.72 -16.04 10.93
C ARG A 116 -3.83 -14.84 11.25
N TRP A 117 -3.99 -13.77 10.54
CA TRP A 117 -3.24 -12.53 10.75
C TRP A 117 -4.07 -11.26 10.55
N MET A 118 -3.63 -10.18 11.14
CA MET A 118 -4.14 -8.84 10.83
C MET A 118 -3.45 -8.34 9.56
N LEU A 119 -4.21 -7.74 8.65
CA LEU A 119 -3.70 -7.10 7.44
C LEU A 119 -3.58 -5.60 7.67
N PHE A 120 -2.42 -5.04 7.36
CA PHE A 120 -2.19 -3.60 7.45
C PHE A 120 -1.64 -3.11 6.13
N GLY A 121 -2.42 -2.32 5.38
CA GLY A 121 -2.06 -1.89 4.04
C GLY A 121 -2.54 -0.50 3.68
N GLY A 122 -1.75 0.22 2.90
CA GLY A 122 -2.13 1.53 2.38
C GLY A 122 -1.90 1.66 0.88
N SER A 123 -2.68 2.52 0.21
CA SER A 123 -2.60 2.69 -1.24
C SER A 123 -2.86 1.35 -1.93
N TRP A 124 -2.02 0.91 -2.86
CA TRP A 124 -2.06 -0.46 -3.39
C TRP A 124 -2.12 -1.54 -2.30
N GLY A 125 -1.44 -1.35 -1.16
CA GLY A 125 -1.53 -2.30 -0.03
C GLY A 125 -2.94 -2.45 0.52
N SER A 126 -3.81 -1.42 0.42
CA SER A 126 -5.23 -1.52 0.76
C SER A 126 -6.00 -2.35 -0.27
N THR A 127 -5.68 -2.21 -1.54
CA THR A 127 -6.23 -3.04 -2.63
C THR A 127 -5.91 -4.52 -2.42
N LEU A 128 -4.63 -4.82 -2.15
CA LEU A 128 -4.18 -6.19 -1.91
C LEU A 128 -4.79 -6.78 -0.62
N ALA A 129 -4.92 -5.98 0.44
CA ALA A 129 -5.59 -6.39 1.68
C ALA A 129 -7.07 -6.75 1.44
N LEU A 130 -7.78 -5.93 0.65
CA LEU A 130 -9.17 -6.20 0.28
C LEU A 130 -9.29 -7.45 -0.60
N ALA A 131 -8.44 -7.58 -1.64
CA ALA A 131 -8.44 -8.72 -2.53
C ALA A 131 -8.17 -10.04 -1.78
N TYR A 132 -7.18 -10.05 -0.89
CA TYR A 132 -6.87 -11.19 -0.04
C TYR A 132 -7.99 -11.47 0.97
N GLY A 133 -8.46 -10.44 1.68
CA GLY A 133 -9.47 -10.60 2.71
C GLY A 133 -10.80 -11.13 2.17
N GLN A 134 -11.21 -10.70 0.97
CA GLN A 134 -12.42 -11.20 0.30
C GLN A 134 -12.29 -12.64 -0.16
N GLN A 135 -11.09 -13.10 -0.54
CA GLN A 135 -10.85 -14.50 -0.91
C GLN A 135 -10.65 -15.40 0.32
N HIS A 136 -10.06 -14.87 1.39
CA HIS A 136 -9.69 -15.62 2.58
C HIS A 136 -10.20 -14.97 3.88
N PRO A 137 -11.49 -14.64 4.03
CA PRO A 137 -11.99 -13.91 5.21
C PRO A 137 -11.70 -14.66 6.52
N GLY A 138 -11.73 -16.01 6.50
CA GLY A 138 -11.38 -16.85 7.64
C GLY A 138 -9.90 -16.77 8.08
N ARG A 139 -9.02 -16.19 7.26
CA ARG A 139 -7.60 -15.97 7.58
C ARG A 139 -7.33 -14.57 8.15
N CYS A 140 -8.34 -13.70 8.17
CA CYS A 140 -8.21 -12.33 8.61
C CYS A 140 -8.63 -12.19 10.07
N LEU A 141 -7.76 -11.63 10.92
CA LEU A 141 -8.08 -11.19 12.28
C LEU A 141 -8.71 -9.80 12.27
N ALA A 142 -8.19 -8.92 11.43
CA ALA A 142 -8.68 -7.56 11.19
C ALA A 142 -8.01 -6.98 9.94
N LEU A 143 -8.57 -5.90 9.40
CA LEU A 143 -7.96 -5.06 8.36
C LEU A 143 -7.78 -3.63 8.86
N VAL A 144 -6.58 -3.07 8.70
CA VAL A 144 -6.29 -1.64 8.88
C VAL A 144 -5.83 -1.09 7.54
N LEU A 145 -6.66 -0.21 6.97
CA LEU A 145 -6.50 0.28 5.60
C LEU A 145 -6.29 1.80 5.61
N ARG A 146 -5.43 2.31 4.72
CA ARG A 146 -5.15 3.75 4.56
C ARG A 146 -5.06 4.12 3.08
N GLY A 147 -5.58 5.34 2.74
CA GLY A 147 -5.44 5.87 1.38
C GLY A 147 -6.01 4.89 0.36
N ILE A 148 -7.31 4.68 0.42
CA ILE A 148 -8.00 3.60 -0.31
C ILE A 148 -7.85 3.74 -1.82
N PHE A 149 -7.32 2.70 -2.45
CA PHE A 149 -7.23 2.52 -3.88
C PHE A 149 -8.02 1.26 -4.27
N LEU A 150 -8.97 1.40 -5.18
CA LEU A 150 -9.84 0.31 -5.63
C LEU A 150 -9.49 -0.19 -7.04
N GLY A 151 -8.52 0.43 -7.70
CA GLY A 151 -8.04 0.07 -9.03
C GLY A 151 -9.04 0.31 -10.16
N ARG A 152 -9.98 1.22 -9.96
CA ARG A 152 -11.02 1.54 -10.97
C ARG A 152 -10.47 2.46 -12.06
N PRO A 153 -11.00 2.42 -13.28
CA PRO A 153 -10.55 3.31 -14.37
C PRO A 153 -10.55 4.79 -14.00
N LEU A 154 -11.56 5.25 -13.26
CA LEU A 154 -11.67 6.65 -12.84
C LEU A 154 -10.51 7.08 -11.90
N GLU A 155 -9.94 6.16 -11.12
CA GLU A 155 -8.81 6.43 -10.23
C GLU A 155 -7.51 6.50 -11.02
N LEU A 156 -7.38 5.68 -12.08
CA LEU A 156 -6.25 5.75 -13.02
C LEU A 156 -6.29 7.05 -13.84
N ASP A 157 -7.45 7.42 -14.34
CA ASP A 157 -7.64 8.69 -15.06
C ASP A 157 -7.34 9.89 -14.15
N TRP A 158 -7.76 9.81 -12.88
CA TRP A 158 -7.43 10.81 -11.88
C TRP A 158 -5.92 10.92 -11.69
N PHE A 159 -5.22 9.83 -11.42
CA PHE A 159 -3.78 9.81 -11.20
C PHE A 159 -3.01 10.34 -12.42
N LEU A 160 -3.35 9.88 -13.63
CA LEU A 160 -2.62 10.22 -14.85
C LEU A 160 -2.93 11.63 -15.38
N TYR A 161 -4.14 12.12 -15.12
CA TYR A 161 -4.61 13.38 -15.74
C TYR A 161 -5.32 14.33 -14.77
N GLY A 162 -6.08 13.84 -13.80
CA GLY A 162 -6.89 14.66 -12.90
C GLY A 162 -6.07 15.45 -11.91
N VAL A 163 -5.00 14.84 -11.33
CA VAL A 163 -4.13 15.44 -10.32
C VAL A 163 -3.49 16.76 -10.78
N ARG A 164 -3.37 17.00 -12.09
CA ARG A 164 -2.88 18.28 -12.66
C ARG A 164 -3.68 19.49 -12.19
N ALA A 165 -4.91 19.30 -11.74
CA ALA A 165 -5.73 20.38 -11.19
C ALA A 165 -5.24 20.88 -9.83
N ILE A 166 -4.49 20.04 -9.10
CA ILE A 166 -3.95 20.32 -7.77
C ILE A 166 -2.44 20.52 -7.82
N PHE A 167 -1.72 19.67 -8.59
CA PHE A 167 -0.26 19.67 -8.76
C PHE A 167 0.14 19.91 -10.23
N PRO A 168 -0.15 21.10 -10.81
CA PRO A 168 0.10 21.35 -12.24
C PRO A 168 1.58 21.33 -12.61
N GLU A 169 2.48 21.75 -11.69
CA GLU A 169 3.92 21.76 -11.92
C GLU A 169 4.52 20.35 -11.93
N ALA A 170 4.15 19.51 -10.98
CA ALA A 170 4.59 18.11 -10.91
C ALA A 170 4.06 17.33 -12.12
N TRP A 171 2.77 17.49 -12.44
CA TRP A 171 2.16 16.85 -13.61
C TRP A 171 2.81 17.29 -14.92
N ARG A 172 3.13 18.57 -15.07
CA ARG A 172 3.78 19.09 -16.28
C ARG A 172 5.17 18.49 -16.47
N THR A 173 5.94 18.31 -15.39
CA THR A 173 7.23 17.64 -15.42
C THR A 173 7.08 16.19 -15.85
N PHE A 174 6.12 15.48 -15.27
CA PHE A 174 5.76 14.11 -15.62
C PHE A 174 5.33 14.00 -17.10
N ALA A 175 4.37 14.80 -17.55
CA ALA A 175 3.87 14.74 -18.91
C ALA A 175 4.92 15.14 -19.96
N ASN A 176 5.77 16.14 -19.65
CA ASN A 176 6.80 16.64 -20.58
C ASN A 176 7.99 15.68 -20.74
N PHE A 177 8.18 14.70 -19.86
CA PHE A 177 9.11 13.60 -20.09
C PHE A 177 8.75 12.80 -21.35
N ILE A 178 7.47 12.71 -21.67
CA ILE A 178 6.96 12.05 -22.87
C ILE A 178 6.94 13.05 -24.06
N PRO A 179 7.44 12.66 -25.24
CA PRO A 179 7.32 13.47 -26.45
C PRO A 179 5.88 13.90 -26.72
N GLU A 180 5.68 15.12 -27.21
CA GLU A 180 4.35 15.74 -27.37
C GLU A 180 3.36 14.86 -28.15
N GLY A 181 3.82 14.24 -29.25
CA GLY A 181 2.97 13.36 -30.07
C GLY A 181 2.49 12.07 -29.39
N GLU A 182 3.05 11.73 -28.22
CA GLU A 182 2.71 10.50 -27.47
C GLU A 182 1.89 10.81 -26.19
N ARG A 183 1.71 12.08 -25.83
CA ARG A 183 1.07 12.49 -24.56
C ARG A 183 -0.44 12.21 -24.51
N GLY A 184 -1.05 11.84 -25.64
CA GLY A 184 -2.45 11.43 -25.70
C GLY A 184 -2.76 10.17 -24.89
N ASP A 185 -1.75 9.31 -24.68
CA ASP A 185 -1.83 8.13 -23.81
C ASP A 185 -0.54 7.99 -23.00
N LEU A 186 -0.50 8.69 -21.86
CA LEU A 186 0.68 8.70 -20.98
C LEU A 186 1.01 7.30 -20.45
N LEU A 187 -0.01 6.49 -20.12
CA LEU A 187 0.20 5.15 -19.59
C LEU A 187 0.94 4.26 -20.61
N THR A 188 0.46 4.21 -21.84
CA THR A 188 1.11 3.43 -22.90
C THR A 188 2.51 3.95 -23.21
N ALA A 189 2.71 5.27 -23.24
CA ALA A 189 4.00 5.88 -23.53
C ALA A 189 5.04 5.61 -22.45
N TYR A 190 4.64 5.69 -21.17
CA TYR A 190 5.50 5.32 -20.04
C TYR A 190 5.77 3.83 -20.00
N HIS A 191 4.73 2.99 -20.08
CA HIS A 191 4.88 1.54 -20.03
C HIS A 191 5.88 1.02 -21.07
N ARG A 192 5.81 1.51 -22.31
CA ARG A 192 6.75 1.14 -23.38
C ARG A 192 8.20 1.41 -22.97
N ARG A 193 8.47 2.54 -22.31
CA ARG A 193 9.82 2.90 -21.84
C ARG A 193 10.23 2.09 -20.61
N LEU A 194 9.31 1.86 -19.70
CA LEU A 194 9.57 1.13 -18.45
C LEU A 194 9.90 -0.35 -18.67
N VAL A 195 9.37 -0.96 -19.74
CA VAL A 195 9.67 -2.36 -20.10
C VAL A 195 10.85 -2.50 -21.06
N ASP A 196 11.44 -1.40 -21.52
CA ASP A 196 12.63 -1.42 -22.37
C ASP A 196 13.79 -2.08 -21.60
N PRO A 197 14.56 -3.00 -22.22
CA PRO A 197 15.68 -3.66 -21.56
C PRO A 197 16.88 -2.71 -21.28
N ASP A 198 16.97 -1.59 -22.02
CA ASP A 198 18.07 -0.64 -21.86
C ASP A 198 17.87 0.25 -20.61
N PRO A 199 18.79 0.19 -19.61
CA PRO A 199 18.74 1.08 -18.45
C PRO A 199 18.77 2.57 -18.80
N ALA A 200 19.37 2.96 -19.91
CA ALA A 200 19.36 4.35 -20.36
C ALA A 200 17.98 4.83 -20.79
N VAL A 201 17.04 3.92 -21.08
CA VAL A 201 15.65 4.22 -21.42
C VAL A 201 14.75 4.08 -20.20
N HIS A 202 14.79 2.94 -19.50
CA HIS A 202 13.82 2.67 -18.44
C HIS A 202 14.09 3.43 -17.13
N LEU A 203 15.33 3.69 -16.74
CA LEU A 203 15.61 4.38 -15.48
C LEU A 203 15.14 5.86 -15.47
N PRO A 204 15.40 6.67 -16.52
CA PRO A 204 14.84 8.02 -16.57
C PRO A 204 13.31 8.04 -16.54
N ALA A 205 12.64 7.10 -17.24
CA ALA A 205 11.20 6.98 -17.22
C ALA A 205 10.67 6.60 -15.83
N ALA A 206 11.34 5.67 -15.17
CA ALA A 206 10.99 5.24 -13.80
C ALA A 206 11.13 6.39 -12.80
N ARG A 207 12.22 7.15 -12.86
CA ARG A 207 12.41 8.33 -12.00
C ARG A 207 11.35 9.41 -12.25
N ALA A 208 11.03 9.69 -13.52
CA ALA A 208 9.99 10.69 -13.86
C ALA A 208 8.61 10.29 -13.28
N TRP A 209 8.24 9.02 -13.39
CA TRP A 209 7.01 8.48 -12.81
C TRP A 209 7.01 8.57 -11.28
N SER A 210 8.03 8.01 -10.63
CA SER A 210 8.09 7.94 -9.17
C SER A 210 8.20 9.31 -8.50
N VAL A 211 8.97 10.24 -9.08
CA VAL A 211 9.06 11.63 -8.58
C VAL A 211 7.69 12.32 -8.65
N TYR A 212 6.94 12.09 -9.71
CA TYR A 212 5.58 12.63 -9.84
C TYR A 212 4.69 12.13 -8.69
N GLU A 213 4.63 10.82 -8.46
CA GLU A 213 3.84 10.24 -7.38
C GLU A 213 4.28 10.74 -6.01
N GLY A 214 5.60 10.72 -5.74
CA GLY A 214 6.17 11.23 -4.50
C GLY A 214 5.84 12.71 -4.24
N SER A 215 5.79 13.53 -5.30
CA SER A 215 5.43 14.96 -5.21
C SER A 215 3.96 15.18 -4.83
N CYS A 216 3.08 14.23 -5.15
CA CYS A 216 1.64 14.30 -4.86
C CYS A 216 1.27 13.60 -3.53
N SER A 217 2.22 12.93 -2.87
CA SER A 217 1.94 12.01 -1.75
C SER A 217 1.79 12.68 -0.39
N THR A 218 2.08 13.98 -0.24
CA THR A 218 1.98 14.68 1.04
C THR A 218 1.24 16.00 0.88
N LEU A 219 0.50 16.40 1.92
CA LEU A 219 -0.20 17.70 1.95
C LEU A 219 0.78 18.86 1.86
N LEU A 220 1.86 18.80 2.63
CA LEU A 220 2.94 19.79 2.57
C LEU A 220 4.14 19.24 1.81
N PRO A 221 4.94 20.09 1.13
CA PRO A 221 6.12 19.65 0.39
C PRO A 221 7.07 18.79 1.26
N ASN A 222 7.50 17.64 0.74
CA ASN A 222 8.45 16.75 1.40
C ASN A 222 9.59 16.37 0.43
N PRO A 223 10.63 17.20 0.29
CA PRO A 223 11.76 16.95 -0.61
C PRO A 223 12.51 15.64 -0.32
N ALA A 224 12.57 15.23 0.96
CA ALA A 224 13.24 13.99 1.35
C ALA A 224 12.49 12.76 0.81
N LEU A 225 11.16 12.74 0.90
CA LEU A 225 10.33 11.69 0.30
C LEU A 225 10.49 11.65 -1.22
N VAL A 226 10.46 12.80 -1.88
CA VAL A 226 10.65 12.88 -3.34
C VAL A 226 12.03 12.35 -3.76
N ALA A 227 13.08 12.65 -2.99
CA ALA A 227 14.42 12.15 -3.24
C ALA A 227 14.52 10.62 -3.06
N ASP A 228 13.83 10.05 -2.08
CA ASP A 228 13.76 8.59 -1.88
C ASP A 228 13.06 7.90 -3.05
N PHE A 229 11.94 8.46 -3.51
CA PHE A 229 11.22 7.98 -4.70
C PHE A 229 12.06 8.08 -5.99
N ALA A 230 12.98 9.03 -6.07
CA ALA A 230 13.89 9.19 -7.22
C ALA A 230 15.04 8.17 -7.25
N SER A 231 15.28 7.43 -6.15
CA SER A 231 16.35 6.41 -6.12
C SER A 231 16.06 5.28 -7.10
N ASP A 232 17.09 4.81 -7.82
CA ASP A 232 16.91 3.84 -8.92
C ASP A 232 16.18 2.57 -8.51
N ARG A 233 16.45 2.09 -7.30
CA ARG A 233 15.85 0.87 -6.80
C ARG A 233 14.35 1.04 -6.54
N VAL A 234 13.97 2.13 -5.88
CA VAL A 234 12.55 2.43 -5.60
C VAL A 234 11.85 2.75 -6.91
N ALA A 235 12.42 3.65 -7.70
CA ALA A 235 11.82 4.12 -8.94
C ALA A 235 11.53 2.99 -9.93
N LEU A 236 12.50 2.08 -10.16
CA LEU A 236 12.34 0.99 -11.12
C LEU A 236 11.26 0.00 -10.67
N GLY A 237 11.31 -0.43 -9.40
CA GLY A 237 10.33 -1.37 -8.87
C GLY A 237 8.92 -0.78 -8.91
N LEU A 238 8.77 0.44 -8.38
CA LEU A 238 7.50 1.15 -8.34
C LEU A 238 6.93 1.38 -9.75
N ALA A 239 7.60 2.19 -10.55
CA ALA A 239 7.03 2.64 -11.82
C ALA A 239 6.77 1.50 -12.81
N ARG A 240 7.68 0.51 -12.91
CA ARG A 240 7.53 -0.60 -13.86
C ARG A 240 6.36 -1.50 -13.48
N ILE A 241 6.24 -1.87 -12.21
CA ILE A 241 5.17 -2.75 -11.75
C ILE A 241 3.84 -2.00 -11.75
N GLU A 242 3.81 -0.76 -11.26
CA GLU A 242 2.59 0.05 -11.23
C GLU A 242 2.01 0.29 -12.63
N ALA A 243 2.84 0.73 -13.59
CA ALA A 243 2.41 0.90 -14.98
C ALA A 243 1.92 -0.42 -15.61
N HIS A 244 2.52 -1.55 -15.26
CA HIS A 244 2.07 -2.87 -15.69
C HIS A 244 0.69 -3.20 -15.11
N TYR A 245 0.47 -2.99 -13.83
CA TYR A 245 -0.83 -3.20 -13.18
C TYR A 245 -1.91 -2.26 -13.72
N PHE A 246 -1.59 -0.99 -13.89
CA PHE A 246 -2.52 0.00 -14.47
C PHE A 246 -2.97 -0.41 -15.87
N ARG A 247 -2.02 -0.82 -16.71
CA ARG A 247 -2.29 -1.24 -18.08
C ARG A 247 -3.17 -2.49 -18.18
N HIS A 248 -3.18 -3.34 -17.16
CA HIS A 248 -3.97 -4.57 -17.08
C HIS A 248 -5.16 -4.47 -16.10
N GLY A 249 -5.60 -3.26 -15.75
CA GLY A 249 -6.74 -3.04 -14.87
C GLY A 249 -6.58 -3.73 -13.51
N MET A 250 -5.39 -3.66 -12.91
CA MET A 250 -5.04 -4.34 -11.66
C MET A 250 -5.23 -5.86 -11.71
N PHE A 251 -5.38 -6.47 -12.87
CA PHE A 251 -5.75 -7.88 -13.04
C PHE A 251 -7.02 -8.27 -12.28
N MET A 252 -7.94 -7.32 -12.12
CA MET A 252 -9.22 -7.47 -11.42
C MET A 252 -10.37 -6.89 -12.24
N LYS A 253 -11.60 -7.31 -11.93
CA LYS A 253 -12.78 -6.61 -12.46
C LYS A 253 -12.91 -5.25 -11.75
N PRO A 254 -13.19 -4.15 -12.47
CA PRO A 254 -13.12 -2.78 -11.94
C PRO A 254 -13.95 -2.49 -10.67
N VAL A 255 -15.04 -3.20 -10.45
CA VAL A 255 -15.95 -2.98 -9.30
C VAL A 255 -15.92 -4.11 -8.28
N SER A 256 -15.08 -5.15 -8.50
CA SER A 256 -15.13 -6.38 -7.72
C SER A 256 -14.88 -6.17 -6.22
N LEU A 257 -13.99 -5.24 -5.84
CA LEU A 257 -13.69 -4.98 -4.43
C LEU A 257 -14.87 -4.38 -3.67
N LEU A 258 -15.69 -3.54 -4.32
CA LEU A 258 -16.90 -2.98 -3.72
C LEU A 258 -18.03 -4.01 -3.70
N GLU A 259 -18.26 -4.73 -4.79
CA GLU A 259 -19.29 -5.77 -4.88
C GLU A 259 -19.10 -6.87 -3.84
N ASN A 260 -17.84 -7.24 -3.57
CA ASN A 260 -17.46 -8.29 -2.63
C ASN A 260 -17.18 -7.77 -1.20
N ALA A 261 -17.37 -6.49 -0.92
CA ALA A 261 -17.11 -5.92 0.40
C ALA A 261 -17.93 -6.60 1.51
N HIS A 262 -19.13 -7.11 1.17
CA HIS A 262 -19.99 -7.87 2.08
C HIS A 262 -19.34 -9.13 2.66
N LEU A 263 -18.31 -9.70 2.01
CA LEU A 263 -17.56 -10.85 2.51
C LEU A 263 -16.69 -10.51 3.74
N LEU A 264 -16.47 -9.21 4.00
CA LEU A 264 -15.68 -8.72 5.13
C LEU A 264 -16.51 -8.30 6.34
N ARG A 265 -17.84 -8.43 6.33
CA ARG A 265 -18.74 -7.95 7.38
C ARG A 265 -18.38 -8.43 8.79
N GLU A 266 -17.95 -9.68 8.91
CA GLU A 266 -17.54 -10.29 10.17
C GLU A 266 -16.07 -10.00 10.55
N VAL A 267 -15.30 -9.39 9.64
CA VAL A 267 -13.90 -9.05 9.89
C VAL A 267 -13.81 -7.62 10.40
N PRO A 268 -13.21 -7.38 11.57
CA PRO A 268 -13.00 -6.03 12.07
C PRO A 268 -12.19 -5.20 11.09
N GLY A 269 -12.72 -4.03 10.70
CA GLY A 269 -12.10 -3.13 9.72
C GLY A 269 -11.88 -1.73 10.27
N VAL A 270 -10.76 -1.11 9.91
CA VAL A 270 -10.47 0.31 10.14
C VAL A 270 -9.99 0.93 8.83
N ILE A 271 -10.62 2.02 8.42
CA ILE A 271 -10.27 2.81 7.23
C ILE A 271 -9.81 4.19 7.71
N VAL A 272 -8.57 4.58 7.38
CA VAL A 272 -7.99 5.90 7.67
C VAL A 272 -7.71 6.60 6.35
N GLN A 273 -8.28 7.79 6.16
CA GLN A 273 -8.19 8.53 4.91
C GLN A 273 -7.82 9.99 5.14
N GLY A 274 -6.83 10.50 4.40
CA GLY A 274 -6.52 11.93 4.40
C GLY A 274 -7.57 12.73 3.61
N ARG A 275 -8.01 13.88 4.15
CA ARG A 275 -8.99 14.73 3.48
C ARG A 275 -8.47 15.26 2.15
N TYR A 276 -7.18 15.52 2.06
CA TYR A 276 -6.51 16.10 0.89
C TYR A 276 -5.60 15.09 0.19
N ASP A 277 -5.95 13.81 0.28
CA ASP A 277 -5.25 12.75 -0.46
C ASP A 277 -5.48 12.94 -1.98
N ALA A 278 -4.44 13.40 -2.65
CA ALA A 278 -4.46 13.65 -4.09
C ALA A 278 -4.06 12.42 -4.90
N VAL A 279 -3.39 11.43 -4.29
CA VAL A 279 -3.04 10.17 -4.96
C VAL A 279 -4.25 9.24 -5.01
N CYS A 280 -4.88 9.01 -3.84
CA CYS A 280 -6.09 8.20 -3.72
C CYS A 280 -7.22 9.05 -3.11
N PRO A 281 -8.05 9.71 -3.94
CA PRO A 281 -9.06 10.64 -3.46
C PRO A 281 -10.02 10.05 -2.44
N PRO A 282 -10.47 10.83 -1.43
CA PRO A 282 -11.36 10.38 -0.36
C PRO A 282 -12.66 9.73 -0.83
N ALA A 283 -13.09 10.00 -2.05
CA ALA A 283 -14.28 9.38 -2.65
C ALA A 283 -14.18 7.85 -2.69
N SER A 284 -12.98 7.29 -2.95
CA SER A 284 -12.78 5.83 -2.94
C SER A 284 -12.97 5.23 -1.55
N ALA A 285 -12.51 5.92 -0.51
CA ALA A 285 -12.68 5.47 0.87
C ALA A 285 -14.14 5.58 1.32
N ASP A 286 -14.86 6.63 0.90
CA ASP A 286 -16.29 6.81 1.16
C ASP A 286 -17.11 5.71 0.46
N ASP A 287 -16.81 5.40 -0.80
CA ASP A 287 -17.44 4.30 -1.54
C ASP A 287 -17.22 2.95 -0.84
N LEU A 288 -15.98 2.69 -0.39
CA LEU A 288 -15.68 1.46 0.35
C LEU A 288 -16.43 1.39 1.68
N HIS A 289 -16.46 2.48 2.45
CA HIS A 289 -17.19 2.49 3.73
C HIS A 289 -18.70 2.28 3.52
N ARG A 290 -19.29 2.86 2.46
CA ARG A 290 -20.69 2.59 2.12
C ARG A 290 -20.97 1.14 1.76
N ALA A 291 -19.99 0.46 1.12
CA ALA A 291 -20.09 -0.96 0.79
C ALA A 291 -19.75 -1.88 1.98
N TRP A 292 -18.99 -1.38 2.96
CA TRP A 292 -18.57 -2.09 4.17
C TRP A 292 -18.78 -1.20 5.41
N PRO A 293 -20.06 -0.96 5.80
CA PRO A 293 -20.41 -0.04 6.88
C PRO A 293 -19.99 -0.52 8.27
N GLU A 294 -19.63 -1.81 8.40
CA GLU A 294 -19.13 -2.37 9.66
C GLU A 294 -17.67 -1.95 9.95
N ALA A 295 -16.93 -1.49 8.94
CA ALA A 295 -15.60 -0.93 9.14
C ALA A 295 -15.68 0.46 9.79
N HIS A 296 -14.81 0.71 10.77
CA HIS A 296 -14.65 2.06 11.31
C HIS A 296 -13.96 2.97 10.28
N TYR A 297 -14.54 4.12 9.99
CA TYR A 297 -14.03 5.06 8.99
C TYR A 297 -13.67 6.41 9.62
N THR A 298 -12.43 6.85 9.42
CA THR A 298 -11.94 8.13 9.91
C THR A 298 -11.31 8.94 8.78
N VAL A 299 -11.75 10.18 8.61
CA VAL A 299 -11.13 11.15 7.71
C VAL A 299 -10.26 12.10 8.52
N VAL A 300 -8.96 12.15 8.21
CA VAL A 300 -8.00 13.06 8.83
C VAL A 300 -8.07 14.40 8.12
N PRO A 301 -8.47 15.50 8.81
CA PRO A 301 -8.88 16.74 8.15
C PRO A 301 -7.72 17.54 7.55
N ASP A 302 -6.48 17.30 7.98
CA ASP A 302 -5.28 18.06 7.68
C ASP A 302 -4.14 17.19 7.12
N ALA A 303 -4.48 16.16 6.36
CA ALA A 303 -3.52 15.22 5.80
C ALA A 303 -3.81 14.87 4.34
N GLY A 304 -2.75 14.51 3.62
CA GLY A 304 -2.76 13.94 2.28
C GLY A 304 -2.68 12.42 2.28
N HIS A 305 -1.81 11.85 1.41
CA HIS A 305 -1.70 10.41 1.19
C HIS A 305 -0.78 9.69 2.17
N SER A 306 0.34 10.31 2.57
CA SER A 306 1.39 9.58 3.29
C SER A 306 0.95 9.05 4.66
N ALA A 307 1.29 7.78 4.95
CA ALA A 307 1.07 7.16 6.26
C ALA A 307 1.86 7.85 7.39
N PHE A 308 2.88 8.64 7.04
CA PHE A 308 3.77 9.31 7.99
C PHE A 308 3.33 10.73 8.33
N GLU A 309 2.31 11.28 7.68
CA GLU A 309 1.72 12.55 8.10
C GLU A 309 1.14 12.43 9.51
N PRO A 310 1.35 13.42 10.39
CA PRO A 310 1.08 13.29 11.83
C PRO A 310 -0.31 12.76 12.16
N GLY A 311 -1.35 13.29 11.54
CA GLY A 311 -2.73 12.86 11.76
C GLY A 311 -3.00 11.44 11.28
N ILE A 312 -2.53 11.06 10.08
CA ILE A 312 -2.67 9.69 9.55
C ILE A 312 -1.92 8.70 10.44
N ARG A 313 -0.65 8.98 10.74
CA ARG A 313 0.19 8.14 11.60
C ARG A 313 -0.47 7.88 12.95
N SER A 314 -0.97 8.94 13.60
CA SER A 314 -1.65 8.85 14.88
C SER A 314 -2.86 7.92 14.83
N ARG A 315 -3.71 8.05 13.81
CA ARG A 315 -4.90 7.20 13.65
C ARG A 315 -4.54 5.75 13.34
N LEU A 316 -3.49 5.51 12.56
CA LEU A 316 -3.01 4.15 12.27
C LEU A 316 -2.45 3.47 13.53
N VAL A 317 -1.64 4.18 14.33
CA VAL A 317 -1.14 3.67 15.61
C VAL A 317 -2.29 3.44 16.58
N ALA A 318 -3.26 4.35 16.70
CA ALA A 318 -4.45 4.16 17.53
C ALA A 318 -5.26 2.92 17.11
N ALA A 319 -5.40 2.67 15.81
CA ALA A 319 -6.07 1.48 15.30
C ALA A 319 -5.36 0.19 15.71
N THR A 320 -4.02 0.12 15.59
CA THR A 320 -3.25 -1.05 16.02
C THR A 320 -3.32 -1.25 17.52
N GLU A 321 -3.29 -0.18 18.33
CA GLU A 321 -3.43 -0.26 19.79
C GLU A 321 -4.82 -0.78 20.21
N ALA A 322 -5.90 -0.30 19.59
CA ALA A 322 -7.26 -0.75 19.86
C ALA A 322 -7.46 -2.23 19.50
N LEU A 323 -6.96 -2.65 18.33
CA LEU A 323 -7.05 -4.04 17.87
C LEU A 323 -6.20 -4.98 18.74
N LYS A 324 -5.04 -4.54 19.23
CA LYS A 324 -4.21 -5.29 20.17
C LYS A 324 -4.99 -5.76 21.39
N MET A 325 -5.78 -4.86 21.97
CA MET A 325 -6.57 -5.18 23.18
C MET A 325 -7.68 -6.20 22.87
N ARG A 326 -8.30 -6.12 21.73
CA ARG A 326 -9.36 -7.05 21.30
C ARG A 326 -8.83 -8.43 20.96
N LEU A 327 -7.72 -8.50 20.21
CA LEU A 327 -7.19 -9.75 19.67
C LEU A 327 -6.38 -10.59 20.68
N ARG A 328 -5.98 -10.00 21.81
CA ARG A 328 -5.36 -10.73 22.93
C ARG A 328 -6.37 -11.47 23.82
N GLY A 329 -7.64 -11.12 23.75
CA GLY A 329 -8.73 -11.69 24.56
C GLY A 329 -9.59 -12.70 23.79
N SER A 330 -9.28 -12.95 22.54
CA SER A 330 -9.94 -13.92 21.66
C SER A 330 -8.96 -15.06 21.32
#